data_1096694069dcc60c7107be49457157eb
#
_entry.id   1096694069dcc60c7107be49457157eb
#
_cell.length_a   1.000
_cell.length_b   1.000
_cell.length_c   1.000
_cell.angle_alpha   90.00
_cell.angle_beta   90.00
_cell.angle_gamma   90.00
#
_symmetry.space_group_name_H-M   'P 1'
#
loop_
_entity.id
_entity.type
_entity.pdbx_description
1 polymer ?
#
loop_
_entity_poly.entity_id
_entity_poly.type
_entity_poly.pdbx_seq_one_letter_code
_entity_poly.pdbx_strand_id
1 'polypeptide(L)'
;MASQVSPGVILRERDLTNVTIVGSSTLTAALASSFQKGPIGEVTPISSLKDLVETFGTPSESNAEDWLVASEFLGYGGRLAVVRAETSVLNATSDGTAVLVRNESDYQSGVGSAEAFVARTAGTWGNSLKVVAVDRGADQILTLASAPATTTANTAFTTVGGKAGRIYSFDSATNELAVILENPGSLITSTDVFDEPGDGIVSAVTFAAYTGVGSQNGSHTSSPSGGTGSGLQVQAIIDVNGVVTSVTVQAGGTGYTQGDVVTVPAADLGTGASADLSVTIGTVSNDNIAISSVKDWYTNTKITGTELTLGAIGPRPGTSVYASSRGISYDEIHIAVIDTTGDVSGAASTVLERITYLSKMTDAKSAEGASLYFKDIVNLQSEFIYTSGTLTGLVEPTAAGGAEAFGQASTAFTTGDKFLLAALNESTLSGGVDDYSYTPGEVNAAMDLFADTEATETNFILMGGSMGSESDTLAKAQKCVAVAALRKD
;
A
#
# COMPACT_ATOMS: atom_id res chain seq x y z
N MET A 1 20.79 -9.28 -22.57
CA MET A 1 21.75 -8.87 -21.53
C MET A 1 22.29 -10.13 -20.87
N ALA A 2 23.59 -10.29 -20.76
CA ALA A 2 24.19 -11.48 -20.17
C ALA A 2 24.05 -11.40 -18.64
N SER A 3 23.42 -12.42 -18.04
CA SER A 3 23.35 -12.56 -16.60
C SER A 3 24.73 -12.94 -16.05
N GLN A 4 25.20 -12.23 -15.05
CA GLN A 4 26.46 -12.55 -14.38
C GLN A 4 26.25 -13.79 -13.49
N VAL A 5 27.05 -14.83 -13.70
CA VAL A 5 26.89 -16.16 -13.09
C VAL A 5 27.87 -16.38 -11.90
N SER A 6 28.50 -15.34 -11.38
CA SER A 6 29.48 -15.43 -10.31
C SER A 6 29.29 -14.33 -9.29
N PRO A 7 29.48 -14.58 -7.96
CA PRO A 7 29.36 -13.55 -6.96
C PRO A 7 30.40 -12.45 -7.23
N GLY A 8 29.90 -11.29 -7.60
CA GLY A 8 30.69 -10.10 -7.87
C GLY A 8 30.01 -8.88 -7.31
N VAL A 9 30.78 -7.95 -6.83
CA VAL A 9 30.31 -6.62 -6.48
C VAL A 9 29.88 -5.95 -7.79
N ILE A 10 28.59 -5.67 -7.96
CA ILE A 10 28.12 -4.80 -9.03
C ILE A 10 28.48 -3.38 -8.60
N LEU A 11 29.68 -2.95 -8.89
CA LEU A 11 29.99 -1.54 -8.96
C LEU A 11 29.23 -1.01 -10.18
N ARG A 12 28.14 -0.31 -9.97
CA ARG A 12 27.65 0.63 -10.96
C ARG A 12 28.58 1.83 -10.87
N GLU A 13 29.66 1.80 -11.61
CA GLU A 13 30.30 3.05 -12.00
C GLU A 13 29.26 3.83 -12.81
N ARG A 14 28.66 4.82 -12.20
CA ARG A 14 28.11 5.95 -12.95
C ARG A 14 29.36 6.62 -13.48
N ASP A 15 29.66 6.35 -14.74
CA ASP A 15 30.79 7.00 -15.40
C ASP A 15 30.49 8.50 -15.46
N LEU A 16 31.01 9.21 -14.46
CA LEU A 16 31.04 10.67 -14.42
C LEU A 16 32.24 11.19 -15.21
N THR A 17 33.05 10.31 -15.77
CA THR A 17 34.12 10.70 -16.69
C THR A 17 33.46 11.22 -17.96
N ASN A 18 33.55 12.51 -18.12
CA ASN A 18 33.36 13.19 -19.39
C ASN A 18 34.17 12.43 -20.44
N VAL A 19 33.52 11.67 -21.30
CA VAL A 19 34.20 11.05 -22.45
C VAL A 19 34.63 12.21 -23.31
N THR A 20 35.85 12.67 -23.08
CA THR A 20 36.48 13.68 -23.93
C THR A 20 36.71 13.03 -25.29
N ILE A 21 35.75 13.18 -26.20
CA ILE A 21 36.00 12.91 -27.61
C ILE A 21 37.08 13.90 -28.05
N VAL A 22 38.26 13.39 -28.25
CA VAL A 22 39.41 14.17 -28.75
C VAL A 22 38.98 14.81 -30.08
N GLY A 23 38.66 16.11 -30.07
CA GLY A 23 38.37 16.85 -31.30
C GLY A 23 37.17 17.78 -31.32
N SER A 24 36.27 17.76 -30.32
CA SER A 24 35.24 18.82 -30.18
C SER A 24 35.34 19.42 -28.80
N SER A 25 35.68 20.68 -28.69
CA SER A 25 35.45 21.46 -27.46
C SER A 25 33.94 21.50 -27.22
N THR A 26 33.44 20.60 -26.40
CA THR A 26 32.01 20.60 -26.02
C THR A 26 31.82 21.81 -25.14
N LEU A 27 31.12 22.82 -25.63
CA LEU A 27 30.80 24.01 -24.89
C LEU A 27 29.84 23.64 -23.77
N THR A 28 30.24 23.86 -22.53
CA THR A 28 29.39 23.64 -21.35
C THR A 28 29.00 24.96 -20.76
N ALA A 29 27.72 25.17 -20.49
CA ALA A 29 27.22 26.35 -19.80
C ALA A 29 26.61 26.01 -18.45
N ALA A 30 26.80 26.89 -17.48
CA ALA A 30 26.15 26.86 -16.17
C ALA A 30 24.85 27.67 -16.21
N LEU A 31 23.79 27.13 -15.63
CA LEU A 31 22.49 27.81 -15.47
C LEU A 31 21.91 27.51 -14.10
N ALA A 32 21.61 28.56 -13.32
CA ALA A 32 20.81 28.44 -12.09
C ALA A 32 19.45 29.10 -12.30
N SER A 33 18.38 28.35 -12.12
CA SER A 33 17.02 28.81 -12.39
C SER A 33 15.96 27.97 -11.68
N SER A 34 14.69 28.31 -11.93
CA SER A 34 13.52 27.57 -11.48
C SER A 34 13.01 26.60 -12.55
N PHE A 35 12.59 25.43 -12.09
CA PHE A 35 12.09 24.36 -12.96
C PHE A 35 10.89 23.62 -12.33
N GLN A 36 10.11 22.95 -13.15
CA GLN A 36 8.93 22.19 -12.72
C GLN A 36 9.28 21.04 -11.77
N LYS A 37 10.42 20.40 -11.96
CA LYS A 37 10.91 19.27 -11.16
C LYS A 37 12.43 19.24 -11.19
N GLY A 38 13.05 18.23 -10.61
CA GLY A 38 14.50 18.06 -10.58
C GLY A 38 15.11 18.33 -9.20
N PRO A 39 16.36 17.93 -8.98
CA PRO A 39 17.06 18.11 -7.71
C PRO A 39 17.36 19.58 -7.46
N ILE A 40 17.29 20.00 -6.20
CA ILE A 40 17.53 21.37 -5.75
C ILE A 40 18.90 21.46 -5.10
N GLY A 41 19.65 22.51 -5.43
CA GLY A 41 20.96 22.77 -4.83
C GLY A 41 22.04 21.74 -5.17
N GLU A 42 21.88 21.08 -6.31
CA GLU A 42 22.81 20.11 -6.86
C GLU A 42 23.10 20.42 -8.33
N VAL A 43 24.36 20.32 -8.74
CA VAL A 43 24.76 20.52 -10.14
C VAL A 43 24.39 19.30 -10.96
N THR A 44 23.45 19.42 -11.87
CA THR A 44 22.97 18.32 -12.71
C THR A 44 23.44 18.54 -14.16
N PRO A 45 24.22 17.60 -14.71
CA PRO A 45 24.66 17.69 -16.10
C PRO A 45 23.53 17.29 -17.05
N ILE A 46 23.29 18.12 -18.06
CA ILE A 46 22.28 17.92 -19.12
C ILE A 46 22.96 17.94 -20.48
N SER A 47 22.76 16.89 -21.25
CA SER A 47 23.44 16.69 -22.54
C SER A 47 22.51 16.86 -23.75
N SER A 48 21.21 16.85 -23.55
CA SER A 48 20.22 16.93 -24.62
C SER A 48 18.94 17.58 -24.14
N LEU A 49 18.11 18.03 -25.09
CA LEU A 49 16.76 18.54 -24.80
C LEU A 49 15.89 17.45 -24.14
N LYS A 50 16.08 16.19 -24.52
CA LYS A 50 15.38 15.08 -23.90
C LYS A 50 15.74 14.95 -22.42
N ASP A 51 17.02 14.99 -22.08
CA ASP A 51 17.48 14.95 -20.69
C ASP A 51 16.93 16.13 -19.89
N LEU A 52 16.86 17.33 -20.50
CA LEU A 52 16.30 18.53 -19.87
C LEU A 52 14.82 18.29 -19.48
N VAL A 53 14.02 17.77 -20.42
CA VAL A 53 12.60 17.48 -20.17
C VAL A 53 12.42 16.37 -19.13
N GLU A 54 13.19 15.29 -19.22
CA GLU A 54 13.11 14.17 -18.29
C GLU A 54 13.49 14.58 -16.88
N THR A 55 14.53 15.41 -16.72
CA THR A 55 15.04 15.82 -15.41
C THR A 55 14.29 17.01 -14.83
N PHE A 56 14.06 18.06 -15.63
CA PHE A 56 13.56 19.36 -15.15
C PHE A 56 12.14 19.69 -15.60
N GLY A 57 11.52 18.82 -16.38
CA GLY A 57 10.12 18.96 -16.85
C GLY A 57 10.01 19.84 -18.09
N THR A 58 8.79 20.26 -18.37
CA THR A 58 8.43 21.05 -19.54
C THR A 58 8.34 22.54 -19.22
N PRO A 59 8.43 23.44 -20.21
CA PRO A 59 8.24 24.86 -19.98
C PRO A 59 6.82 25.19 -19.57
N SER A 60 6.66 26.14 -18.69
CA SER A 60 5.40 26.78 -18.30
C SER A 60 5.47 28.27 -18.53
N GLU A 61 4.33 28.97 -18.43
CA GLU A 61 4.33 30.45 -18.50
C GLU A 61 5.24 31.10 -17.48
N SER A 62 5.48 30.43 -16.33
CA SER A 62 6.25 30.96 -15.21
C SER A 62 7.76 30.77 -15.35
N ASN A 63 8.23 29.81 -16.13
CA ASN A 63 9.67 29.51 -16.30
C ASN A 63 10.13 29.49 -17.77
N ALA A 64 9.28 29.93 -18.68
CA ALA A 64 9.53 29.84 -20.12
C ALA A 64 10.84 30.51 -20.54
N GLU A 65 11.18 31.69 -19.98
CA GLU A 65 12.42 32.40 -20.34
C GLU A 65 13.66 31.57 -20.01
N ASP A 66 13.76 31.06 -18.82
CA ASP A 66 14.89 30.25 -18.36
C ASP A 66 14.96 28.92 -19.10
N TRP A 67 13.80 28.26 -19.26
CA TRP A 67 13.72 26.98 -19.96
C TRP A 67 14.09 27.11 -21.44
N LEU A 68 13.65 28.17 -22.12
CA LEU A 68 13.98 28.39 -23.53
C LEU A 68 15.48 28.74 -23.70
N VAL A 69 16.09 29.50 -22.79
CA VAL A 69 17.53 29.75 -22.80
C VAL A 69 18.31 28.43 -22.70
N ALA A 70 17.89 27.52 -21.81
CA ALA A 70 18.49 26.19 -21.70
C ALA A 70 18.31 25.36 -22.98
N SER A 71 17.11 25.33 -23.53
CA SER A 71 16.75 24.61 -24.73
C SER A 71 17.52 25.09 -25.96
N GLU A 72 17.61 26.41 -26.17
CA GLU A 72 18.35 27.01 -27.27
C GLU A 72 19.85 26.68 -27.19
N PHE A 73 20.46 26.78 -26.01
CA PHE A 73 21.87 26.45 -25.84
C PHE A 73 22.15 24.98 -26.16
N LEU A 74 21.28 24.05 -25.73
CA LEU A 74 21.38 22.64 -26.08
C LEU A 74 21.20 22.42 -27.59
N GLY A 75 20.31 23.21 -28.23
CA GLY A 75 20.08 23.17 -29.68
C GLY A 75 21.32 23.53 -30.51
N TYR A 76 22.24 24.32 -29.98
CA TYR A 76 23.54 24.62 -30.60
C TYR A 76 24.60 23.51 -30.35
N GLY A 77 24.23 22.39 -29.71
CA GLY A 77 25.12 21.28 -29.46
C GLY A 77 25.99 21.46 -28.21
N GLY A 78 25.65 22.42 -27.34
CA GLY A 78 26.26 22.60 -26.04
C GLY A 78 25.77 21.60 -25.00
N ARG A 79 26.41 21.59 -23.83
CA ARG A 79 25.98 20.88 -22.62
C ARG A 79 25.65 21.90 -21.54
N LEU A 80 24.75 21.52 -20.64
CA LEU A 80 24.40 22.37 -19.50
C LEU A 80 24.81 21.69 -18.19
N ALA A 81 25.30 22.51 -17.26
CA ALA A 81 25.33 22.24 -15.84
C ALA A 81 24.20 23.08 -15.21
N VAL A 82 23.14 22.44 -14.76
CA VAL A 82 21.93 23.10 -14.28
C VAL A 82 21.82 22.92 -12.78
N VAL A 83 21.45 24.00 -12.08
CA VAL A 83 21.06 23.98 -10.67
C VAL A 83 19.67 24.56 -10.53
N ARG A 84 18.78 23.78 -9.93
CA ARG A 84 17.47 24.27 -9.51
C ARG A 84 17.62 25.09 -8.23
N ALA A 85 17.17 26.34 -8.23
CA ALA A 85 17.49 27.33 -7.22
C ALA A 85 16.40 27.55 -6.17
N GLU A 86 15.12 27.38 -6.54
CA GLU A 86 13.99 27.65 -5.67
C GLU A 86 13.92 26.69 -4.46
N THR A 87 13.51 27.19 -3.30
CA THR A 87 13.39 26.42 -2.05
C THR A 87 12.00 26.47 -1.40
N SER A 88 11.09 27.29 -1.95
CA SER A 88 9.70 27.38 -1.47
C SER A 88 8.77 26.36 -2.12
N VAL A 89 9.30 25.24 -2.59
CA VAL A 89 8.60 24.13 -3.22
C VAL A 89 8.46 22.97 -2.23
N LEU A 90 7.51 22.07 -2.47
CA LEU A 90 7.29 20.90 -1.63
C LEU A 90 7.16 19.63 -2.48
N ASN A 91 7.63 18.52 -1.91
CA ASN A 91 7.42 17.20 -2.49
C ASN A 91 6.00 16.71 -2.18
N ALA A 92 5.38 16.02 -3.12
CA ALA A 92 4.14 15.30 -2.86
C ALA A 92 4.44 14.06 -1.99
N THR A 93 3.57 13.79 -1.02
CA THR A 93 3.72 12.71 -0.04
C THR A 93 2.47 11.85 0.02
N SER A 94 2.58 10.66 0.61
CA SER A 94 1.47 9.72 0.72
C SER A 94 0.32 10.18 1.59
N ASP A 95 0.53 11.14 2.48
CA ASP A 95 -0.47 11.71 3.38
C ASP A 95 -0.69 13.22 3.22
N GLY A 96 0.04 13.86 2.29
CA GLY A 96 -0.04 15.29 2.02
C GLY A 96 0.74 16.15 3.01
N THR A 97 1.57 15.57 3.88
CA THR A 97 2.44 16.31 4.80
C THR A 97 3.43 17.18 4.03
N ALA A 98 3.54 18.44 4.42
CA ALA A 98 4.47 19.39 3.80
C ALA A 98 5.92 19.01 4.11
N VAL A 99 6.67 18.57 3.11
CA VAL A 99 8.08 18.23 3.21
C VAL A 99 8.85 18.71 2.00
N LEU A 100 10.10 19.17 2.20
CA LEU A 100 11.03 19.49 1.13
C LEU A 100 12.24 18.53 1.19
N VAL A 101 12.28 17.58 0.29
CA VAL A 101 13.46 16.76 -0.01
C VAL A 101 14.12 17.37 -1.24
N ARG A 102 15.23 18.09 -1.04
CA ARG A 102 15.92 18.82 -2.11
C ARG A 102 16.58 17.90 -3.11
N ASN A 103 17.21 16.84 -2.60
CA ASN A 103 18.00 15.89 -3.39
C ASN A 103 18.16 14.57 -2.60
N GLU A 104 18.87 13.63 -3.19
CA GLU A 104 19.11 12.32 -2.57
C GLU A 104 19.88 12.41 -1.24
N SER A 105 20.81 13.38 -1.11
CA SER A 105 21.56 13.56 0.15
C SER A 105 20.66 13.99 1.30
N ASP A 106 19.70 14.90 1.04
CA ASP A 106 18.68 15.28 2.03
C ASP A 106 17.86 14.08 2.47
N TYR A 107 17.39 13.30 1.51
CA TYR A 107 16.63 12.07 1.80
C TYR A 107 17.45 11.09 2.66
N GLN A 108 18.69 10.83 2.30
CA GLN A 108 19.59 9.96 3.06
C GLN A 108 19.90 10.50 4.45
N SER A 109 19.83 11.81 4.67
CA SER A 109 19.95 12.43 6.00
C SER A 109 18.70 12.29 6.87
N GLY A 110 17.61 11.73 6.33
CA GLY A 110 16.36 11.45 7.01
C GLY A 110 15.23 12.45 6.75
N VAL A 111 15.40 13.41 5.86
CA VAL A 111 14.31 14.31 5.44
C VAL A 111 13.24 13.51 4.71
N GLY A 112 11.97 13.64 5.13
CA GLY A 112 10.85 12.88 4.55
C GLY A 112 10.78 11.40 4.99
N SER A 113 11.62 10.98 5.94
CA SER A 113 11.69 9.58 6.39
C SER A 113 10.47 9.09 7.18
N ALA A 114 9.60 9.99 7.62
CA ALA A 114 8.33 9.63 8.28
C ALA A 114 7.27 9.16 7.29
N GLU A 115 7.37 9.59 6.03
CA GLU A 115 6.39 9.33 4.99
C GLU A 115 6.56 7.93 4.39
N ALA A 116 5.43 7.26 4.10
CA ALA A 116 5.48 5.97 3.42
C ALA A 116 6.09 6.09 2.02
N PHE A 117 5.61 7.08 1.26
CA PHE A 117 6.13 7.44 -0.05
C PHE A 117 6.25 8.96 -0.19
N VAL A 118 7.33 9.40 -0.83
CA VAL A 118 7.60 10.81 -1.16
C VAL A 118 7.99 10.88 -2.63
N ALA A 119 7.44 11.84 -3.37
CA ALA A 119 7.89 12.11 -4.73
C ALA A 119 9.38 12.48 -4.73
N ARG A 120 10.16 11.94 -5.66
CA ARG A 120 11.63 12.05 -5.66
C ARG A 120 12.13 13.49 -5.77
N THR A 121 11.36 14.35 -6.42
CA THR A 121 11.66 15.79 -6.52
C THR A 121 10.42 16.62 -6.19
N ALA A 122 10.64 17.82 -5.69
CA ALA A 122 9.57 18.74 -5.35
C ALA A 122 8.83 19.28 -6.59
N GLY A 123 7.55 19.55 -6.44
CA GLY A 123 6.68 20.10 -7.47
C GLY A 123 5.28 19.50 -7.49
N THR A 124 4.35 20.20 -8.12
CA THR A 124 2.95 19.74 -8.27
C THR A 124 2.81 18.50 -9.14
N TRP A 125 3.78 18.20 -10.00
CA TRP A 125 3.81 16.99 -10.84
C TRP A 125 3.67 15.72 -10.01
N GLY A 126 4.22 15.73 -8.78
CA GLY A 126 4.13 14.59 -7.85
C GLY A 126 2.72 14.29 -7.36
N ASN A 127 1.78 15.25 -7.44
CA ASN A 127 0.39 15.05 -7.05
C ASN A 127 -0.38 14.14 -8.04
N SER A 128 0.16 13.92 -9.23
CA SER A 128 -0.39 12.98 -10.21
C SER A 128 0.00 11.53 -9.92
N LEU A 129 0.97 11.31 -9.06
CA LEU A 129 1.48 9.98 -8.77
C LEU A 129 0.58 9.22 -7.81
N LYS A 130 0.28 7.99 -8.18
CA LYS A 130 -0.30 6.99 -7.30
C LYS A 130 0.69 5.84 -7.14
N VAL A 131 1.04 5.51 -5.92
CA VAL A 131 1.85 4.34 -5.59
C VAL A 131 0.94 3.22 -5.13
N VAL A 132 1.10 2.05 -5.74
CA VAL A 132 0.32 0.87 -5.44
C VAL A 132 1.26 -0.23 -4.96
N ALA A 133 1.10 -0.64 -3.70
CA ALA A 133 1.77 -1.80 -3.16
C ALA A 133 0.85 -3.01 -3.34
N VAL A 134 1.19 -3.89 -4.28
CA VAL A 134 0.41 -5.06 -4.64
C VAL A 134 0.93 -6.25 -3.88
N ASP A 135 0.12 -6.77 -2.97
CA ASP A 135 0.35 -8.03 -2.27
C ASP A 135 -0.52 -9.14 -2.86
N ARG A 136 -0.38 -10.35 -2.36
CA ARG A 136 -1.17 -11.50 -2.76
C ARG A 136 -2.68 -11.26 -2.63
N GLY A 137 -3.12 -10.57 -1.56
CA GLY A 137 -4.52 -10.27 -1.28
C GLY A 137 -5.40 -11.51 -1.12
N ALA A 138 -6.65 -11.40 -1.51
CA ALA A 138 -7.59 -12.53 -1.49
C ALA A 138 -7.30 -13.55 -2.59
N ASP A 139 -7.80 -14.78 -2.42
CA ASP A 139 -7.67 -15.83 -3.44
C ASP A 139 -8.80 -15.74 -4.45
N GLN A 140 -10.04 -15.57 -3.98
CA GLN A 140 -11.24 -15.60 -4.82
C GLN A 140 -12.23 -14.50 -4.43
N ILE A 141 -13.08 -14.12 -5.38
CA ILE A 141 -14.29 -13.32 -5.17
C ILE A 141 -15.48 -14.26 -5.37
N LEU A 142 -16.31 -14.37 -4.34
CA LEU A 142 -17.56 -15.11 -4.37
C LEU A 142 -18.71 -14.11 -4.53
N THR A 143 -19.50 -14.21 -5.58
CA THR A 143 -20.76 -13.45 -5.68
C THR A 143 -21.85 -14.25 -4.97
N LEU A 144 -22.37 -13.73 -3.88
CA LEU A 144 -23.38 -14.36 -3.05
C LEU A 144 -24.79 -13.98 -3.52
N ALA A 145 -25.76 -14.89 -3.33
CA ALA A 145 -27.17 -14.62 -3.67
C ALA A 145 -27.80 -13.57 -2.75
N SER A 146 -27.29 -13.43 -1.52
CA SER A 146 -27.66 -12.40 -0.54
C SER A 146 -26.47 -11.94 0.25
N ALA A 147 -26.57 -10.78 0.91
CA ALA A 147 -25.53 -10.33 1.81
C ALA A 147 -25.45 -11.24 3.04
N PRO A 148 -24.25 -11.67 3.48
CA PRO A 148 -24.08 -12.40 4.71
C PRO A 148 -24.25 -11.45 5.92
N ALA A 149 -24.72 -11.98 7.07
CA ALA A 149 -24.84 -11.17 8.29
C ALA A 149 -23.47 -10.75 8.85
N THR A 150 -22.43 -11.59 8.65
CA THR A 150 -21.08 -11.29 9.07
C THR A 150 -20.19 -10.99 7.87
N THR A 151 -19.72 -9.73 7.79
CA THR A 151 -18.84 -9.25 6.71
C THR A 151 -17.49 -8.76 7.21
N THR A 152 -17.23 -8.96 8.51
CA THR A 152 -16.00 -8.46 9.15
C THR A 152 -14.77 -9.17 8.57
N ALA A 153 -13.79 -8.38 8.14
CA ALA A 153 -12.52 -8.91 7.64
C ALA A 153 -11.86 -9.84 8.67
N ASN A 154 -11.15 -10.85 8.19
CA ASN A 154 -10.47 -11.88 8.97
C ASN A 154 -11.39 -12.87 9.71
N THR A 155 -12.71 -12.76 9.59
CA THR A 155 -13.63 -13.76 10.14
C THR A 155 -13.48 -15.07 9.37
N ALA A 156 -13.34 -16.18 10.09
CA ALA A 156 -13.30 -17.50 9.51
C ALA A 156 -14.69 -17.89 8.97
N PHE A 157 -14.71 -18.57 7.85
CA PHE A 157 -15.92 -19.16 7.27
C PHE A 157 -15.65 -20.58 6.78
N THR A 158 -16.74 -21.33 6.54
CA THR A 158 -16.68 -22.61 5.84
C THR A 158 -17.68 -22.62 4.70
N THR A 159 -17.56 -23.58 3.81
CA THR A 159 -18.65 -23.97 2.90
C THR A 159 -19.31 -25.25 3.42
N VAL A 160 -20.53 -25.51 3.03
CA VAL A 160 -21.23 -26.79 3.36
C VAL A 160 -20.41 -28.01 2.93
N GLY A 161 -19.55 -27.86 1.91
CA GLY A 161 -18.60 -28.89 1.44
C GLY A 161 -17.29 -29.00 2.26
N GLY A 162 -17.14 -28.22 3.34
CA GLY A 162 -15.99 -28.26 4.24
C GLY A 162 -14.74 -27.50 3.73
N LYS A 163 -14.86 -26.65 2.69
CA LYS A 163 -13.79 -25.74 2.29
C LYS A 163 -13.78 -24.56 3.26
N ALA A 164 -12.61 -24.25 3.81
CA ALA A 164 -12.46 -23.24 4.85
C ALA A 164 -11.61 -22.05 4.36
N GLY A 165 -11.86 -20.90 4.96
CA GLY A 165 -11.13 -19.67 4.66
C GLY A 165 -11.45 -18.53 5.63
N ARG A 166 -11.00 -17.35 5.26
CA ARG A 166 -11.28 -16.11 5.98
C ARG A 166 -11.82 -15.05 5.03
N ILE A 167 -12.72 -14.23 5.55
CA ILE A 167 -13.25 -13.06 4.82
C ILE A 167 -12.13 -12.04 4.68
N TYR A 168 -11.85 -11.60 3.46
CA TYR A 168 -10.92 -10.53 3.18
C TYR A 168 -11.65 -9.17 3.15
N SER A 169 -12.70 -9.08 2.34
CA SER A 169 -13.56 -7.90 2.23
C SER A 169 -14.93 -8.26 1.66
N PHE A 170 -15.92 -7.41 1.87
CA PHE A 170 -17.26 -7.55 1.30
C PHE A 170 -17.71 -6.26 0.65
N ASP A 171 -18.19 -6.35 -0.57
CA ASP A 171 -18.85 -5.25 -1.28
C ASP A 171 -20.38 -5.47 -1.23
N SER A 172 -21.05 -4.62 -0.46
CA SER A 172 -22.50 -4.69 -0.29
C SER A 172 -23.31 -4.24 -1.52
N ALA A 173 -22.69 -3.53 -2.45
CA ALA A 173 -23.38 -3.08 -3.68
C ALA A 173 -23.52 -4.22 -4.69
N THR A 174 -22.57 -5.14 -4.71
CA THR A 174 -22.50 -6.26 -5.65
C THR A 174 -22.73 -7.62 -5.00
N ASN A 175 -22.81 -7.69 -3.66
CA ASN A 175 -22.75 -8.92 -2.87
C ASN A 175 -21.51 -9.77 -3.16
N GLU A 176 -20.39 -9.12 -3.48
CA GLU A 176 -19.13 -9.80 -3.72
C GLU A 176 -18.31 -9.91 -2.43
N LEU A 177 -18.00 -11.14 -2.06
CA LEU A 177 -17.18 -11.50 -0.90
C LEU A 177 -15.80 -11.94 -1.39
N ALA A 178 -14.76 -11.15 -1.09
CA ALA A 178 -13.39 -11.57 -1.31
C ALA A 178 -12.92 -12.45 -0.14
N VAL A 179 -12.28 -13.57 -0.45
CA VAL A 179 -11.91 -14.59 0.54
C VAL A 179 -10.47 -15.09 0.38
N ILE A 180 -9.85 -15.39 1.51
CA ILE A 180 -8.55 -16.05 1.61
C ILE A 180 -8.82 -17.51 1.98
N LEU A 181 -8.32 -18.46 1.21
CA LEU A 181 -8.52 -19.89 1.45
C LEU A 181 -7.44 -20.43 2.40
N GLU A 182 -7.84 -21.25 3.37
CA GLU A 182 -6.88 -21.96 4.20
C GLU A 182 -6.02 -22.94 3.39
N ASN A 183 -6.63 -23.54 2.37
CA ASN A 183 -5.94 -24.39 1.39
C ASN A 183 -6.13 -23.82 -0.02
N PRO A 184 -5.15 -23.08 -0.56
CA PRO A 184 -5.24 -22.50 -1.90
C PRO A 184 -5.42 -23.51 -3.04
N GLY A 185 -5.13 -24.80 -2.80
CA GLY A 185 -5.39 -25.88 -3.74
C GLY A 185 -6.86 -26.36 -3.76
N SER A 186 -7.68 -25.95 -2.78
CA SER A 186 -9.08 -26.34 -2.65
C SER A 186 -10.00 -25.17 -3.01
N LEU A 187 -10.02 -24.80 -4.29
CA LEU A 187 -10.81 -23.67 -4.78
C LEU A 187 -12.32 -23.89 -4.55
N ILE A 188 -12.99 -22.82 -4.15
CA ILE A 188 -14.45 -22.75 -4.08
C ILE A 188 -14.99 -22.61 -5.51
N THR A 189 -16.13 -23.21 -5.77
CA THR A 189 -16.83 -23.18 -7.07
C THR A 189 -18.26 -22.68 -6.89
N SER A 190 -18.94 -22.35 -7.97
CA SER A 190 -20.36 -21.93 -7.93
C SER A 190 -21.32 -23.05 -7.51
N THR A 191 -20.86 -24.28 -7.35
CA THR A 191 -21.64 -25.41 -6.81
C THR A 191 -21.49 -25.57 -5.29
N ASP A 192 -20.51 -24.88 -4.69
CA ASP A 192 -20.38 -24.83 -3.25
C ASP A 192 -21.43 -23.85 -2.67
N VAL A 193 -21.72 -24.01 -1.40
CA VAL A 193 -22.65 -23.15 -0.66
C VAL A 193 -21.88 -22.51 0.49
N PHE A 194 -21.95 -21.20 0.59
CA PHE A 194 -21.33 -20.46 1.68
C PHE A 194 -22.09 -20.73 2.98
N ASP A 195 -21.37 -21.20 3.99
CA ASP A 195 -21.89 -21.44 5.34
C ASP A 195 -21.51 -20.23 6.21
N GLU A 196 -22.50 -19.48 6.62
CA GLU A 196 -22.31 -18.20 7.28
C GLU A 196 -21.71 -18.35 8.68
N PRO A 197 -20.56 -17.70 8.98
CA PRO A 197 -19.95 -17.82 10.31
C PRO A 197 -20.82 -17.15 11.38
N GLY A 198 -21.17 -17.91 12.41
CA GLY A 198 -21.78 -17.38 13.63
C GLY A 198 -23.28 -17.12 13.58
N ASP A 199 -23.97 -17.59 12.54
CA ASP A 199 -25.44 -17.50 12.49
C ASP A 199 -26.14 -18.51 13.38
N GLY A 200 -25.60 -19.69 13.64
CA GLY A 200 -26.03 -20.73 14.59
C GLY A 200 -27.41 -20.49 15.24
N ILE A 201 -28.46 -20.34 14.37
CA ILE A 201 -29.82 -20.06 14.82
C ILE A 201 -30.43 -21.36 15.32
N VAL A 202 -30.82 -21.42 16.58
CA VAL A 202 -31.42 -22.61 17.16
C VAL A 202 -32.80 -22.82 16.59
N SER A 203 -33.02 -23.93 15.93
CA SER A 203 -34.32 -24.33 15.39
C SER A 203 -34.99 -25.45 16.20
N ALA A 204 -34.21 -26.25 16.93
CA ALA A 204 -34.75 -27.29 17.82
C ALA A 204 -33.84 -27.45 19.06
N VAL A 205 -34.47 -27.80 20.16
CA VAL A 205 -33.80 -28.10 21.42
C VAL A 205 -34.31 -29.43 21.97
N THR A 206 -33.46 -30.07 22.77
CA THR A 206 -33.81 -31.21 23.57
C THR A 206 -33.57 -30.89 25.05
N PHE A 207 -34.23 -31.54 25.97
CA PHE A 207 -34.02 -31.34 27.37
C PHE A 207 -33.99 -32.64 28.14
N ALA A 208 -33.21 -32.69 29.22
CA ALA A 208 -33.21 -33.81 30.13
C ALA A 208 -34.49 -33.80 30.98
N ALA A 209 -34.91 -34.97 31.49
CA ALA A 209 -36.02 -35.04 32.39
C ALA A 209 -35.84 -34.03 33.57
N TYR A 210 -36.79 -33.13 33.73
CA TYR A 210 -36.73 -32.14 34.78
C TYR A 210 -36.97 -32.84 36.14
N THR A 211 -36.02 -32.66 37.06
CA THR A 211 -36.05 -33.29 38.38
C THR A 211 -36.48 -32.31 39.50
N GLY A 212 -36.69 -31.04 39.16
CA GLY A 212 -37.15 -30.06 40.10
C GLY A 212 -38.62 -30.25 40.46
N VAL A 213 -39.00 -29.82 41.64
CA VAL A 213 -40.37 -29.82 42.14
C VAL A 213 -40.87 -28.40 42.37
N GLY A 214 -42.20 -28.24 42.40
CA GLY A 214 -42.82 -26.96 42.72
C GLY A 214 -42.94 -26.01 41.54
N SER A 215 -42.66 -26.43 40.34
CA SER A 215 -42.84 -25.65 39.10
C SER A 215 -44.33 -25.29 38.90
N GLN A 216 -44.63 -24.10 38.48
CA GLN A 216 -45.96 -23.63 38.24
C GLN A 216 -46.49 -24.14 36.90
N ASN A 217 -47.71 -24.75 36.93
CA ASN A 217 -48.38 -25.17 35.71
C ASN A 217 -48.59 -24.02 34.73
N GLY A 218 -48.26 -24.25 33.46
CA GLY A 218 -48.45 -23.26 32.39
C GLY A 218 -47.30 -23.20 31.41
N SER A 219 -47.30 -22.12 30.64
CA SER A 219 -46.23 -21.79 29.69
C SER A 219 -45.31 -20.73 30.27
N HIS A 220 -44.05 -20.99 30.29
CA HIS A 220 -43.00 -20.11 30.84
C HIS A 220 -41.95 -19.81 29.79
N THR A 221 -41.80 -18.52 29.41
CA THR A 221 -40.77 -18.08 28.46
C THR A 221 -39.55 -17.61 29.22
N SER A 222 -38.40 -18.08 28.81
CA SER A 222 -37.08 -17.75 29.39
C SER A 222 -36.09 -17.41 28.35
N SER A 223 -35.11 -16.58 28.72
CA SER A 223 -33.87 -16.36 28.00
C SER A 223 -32.77 -17.13 28.71
N PRO A 224 -32.48 -18.38 28.30
CA PRO A 224 -31.51 -19.22 28.99
C PRO A 224 -30.09 -18.66 28.90
N SER A 225 -29.24 -19.01 29.84
CA SER A 225 -27.83 -18.63 29.88
C SER A 225 -26.93 -19.83 29.60
N GLY A 226 -25.71 -19.60 29.08
CA GLY A 226 -24.74 -20.64 28.73
C GLY A 226 -24.73 -20.93 27.23
N GLY A 227 -23.93 -21.91 26.83
CA GLY A 227 -23.63 -22.19 25.42
C GLY A 227 -22.68 -21.18 24.79
N THR A 228 -22.46 -21.28 23.49
CA THR A 228 -21.56 -20.42 22.73
C THR A 228 -22.26 -19.17 22.17
N GLY A 229 -23.57 -19.19 22.04
CA GLY A 229 -24.39 -18.15 21.42
C GLY A 229 -25.06 -17.17 22.39
N SER A 230 -25.95 -16.35 21.86
CA SER A 230 -26.74 -15.37 22.60
C SER A 230 -28.13 -15.14 21.99
N GLY A 231 -29.06 -14.59 22.77
CA GLY A 231 -30.37 -14.19 22.26
C GLY A 231 -31.39 -15.32 22.09
N LEU A 232 -31.08 -16.56 22.48
CA LEU A 232 -32.04 -17.65 22.50
C LEU A 232 -33.19 -17.36 23.47
N GLN A 233 -34.42 -17.61 23.04
CA GLN A 233 -35.60 -17.65 23.90
C GLN A 233 -36.29 -18.99 23.73
N VAL A 234 -36.61 -19.63 24.85
CA VAL A 234 -37.34 -20.89 24.88
C VAL A 234 -38.60 -20.76 25.70
N GLN A 235 -39.61 -21.55 25.37
CA GLN A 235 -40.82 -21.67 26.14
C GLN A 235 -40.90 -23.11 26.69
N ALA A 236 -40.94 -23.22 28.00
CA ALA A 236 -41.19 -24.49 28.70
C ALA A 236 -42.68 -24.60 29.02
N ILE A 237 -43.25 -25.78 28.73
CA ILE A 237 -44.63 -26.12 29.12
C ILE A 237 -44.57 -27.09 30.29
N ILE A 238 -45.22 -26.72 31.37
CA ILE A 238 -45.23 -27.44 32.63
C ILE A 238 -46.68 -27.93 32.92
N ASP A 239 -46.80 -29.19 33.26
CA ASP A 239 -48.10 -29.83 33.56
C ASP A 239 -48.58 -29.51 34.99
N VAL A 240 -49.78 -30.02 35.32
CA VAL A 240 -50.39 -29.85 36.65
C VAL A 240 -49.64 -30.51 37.80
N ASN A 241 -48.70 -31.42 37.48
CA ASN A 241 -47.85 -32.10 38.45
C ASN A 241 -46.49 -31.38 38.64
N GLY A 242 -46.26 -30.24 37.94
CA GLY A 242 -44.98 -29.52 37.98
C GLY A 242 -43.89 -30.13 37.11
N VAL A 243 -44.27 -30.98 36.12
CA VAL A 243 -43.32 -31.65 35.21
C VAL A 243 -43.20 -30.85 33.92
N VAL A 244 -41.99 -30.58 33.44
CA VAL A 244 -41.73 -30.01 32.10
C VAL A 244 -42.07 -31.06 31.05
N THR A 245 -43.08 -30.78 30.24
CA THR A 245 -43.58 -31.68 29.20
C THR A 245 -43.03 -31.39 27.82
N SER A 246 -42.69 -30.12 27.55
CA SER A 246 -42.03 -29.70 26.32
C SER A 246 -41.22 -28.44 26.50
N VAL A 247 -40.22 -28.26 25.67
CA VAL A 247 -39.46 -27.01 25.48
C VAL A 247 -39.45 -26.68 24.00
N THR A 248 -39.89 -25.49 23.65
CA THR A 248 -39.91 -25.04 22.26
C THR A 248 -39.13 -23.78 22.10
N VAL A 249 -38.49 -23.59 20.95
CA VAL A 249 -37.76 -22.38 20.59
C VAL A 249 -38.78 -21.28 20.22
N GLN A 250 -38.68 -20.12 20.85
CA GLN A 250 -39.46 -18.91 20.55
C GLN A 250 -38.66 -17.94 19.70
N ALA A 251 -37.38 -17.76 20.03
CA ALA A 251 -36.39 -17.03 19.22
C ALA A 251 -35.07 -17.84 19.22
N GLY A 252 -34.53 -18.09 18.07
CA GLY A 252 -33.37 -19.00 17.91
C GLY A 252 -32.06 -18.42 18.40
N GLY A 253 -31.96 -17.10 18.63
CA GLY A 253 -30.67 -16.47 18.91
C GLY A 253 -29.68 -16.62 17.78
N THR A 254 -28.43 -16.40 18.06
CA THR A 254 -27.32 -16.56 17.10
C THR A 254 -26.05 -17.08 17.77
N GLY A 255 -25.17 -17.74 17.01
CA GLY A 255 -23.85 -18.17 17.47
C GLY A 255 -23.84 -19.45 18.31
N TYR A 256 -24.93 -20.21 18.32
CA TYR A 256 -25.00 -21.49 19.01
C TYR A 256 -24.42 -22.62 18.17
N THR A 257 -23.86 -23.62 18.86
CA THR A 257 -23.41 -24.87 18.25
C THR A 257 -24.33 -26.02 18.66
N GLN A 258 -24.55 -26.97 17.76
CA GLN A 258 -25.26 -28.21 18.09
C GLN A 258 -24.56 -28.93 19.26
N GLY A 259 -25.30 -29.27 20.29
CA GLY A 259 -24.77 -29.91 21.50
C GLY A 259 -24.43 -28.91 22.62
N ASP A 260 -24.51 -27.63 22.38
CA ASP A 260 -24.42 -26.62 23.45
C ASP A 260 -25.47 -26.90 24.53
N VAL A 261 -25.10 -26.70 25.78
CA VAL A 261 -25.99 -26.82 26.92
C VAL A 261 -26.27 -25.43 27.48
N VAL A 262 -27.54 -25.05 27.52
CA VAL A 262 -28.00 -23.80 28.09
C VAL A 262 -28.88 -24.08 29.31
N THR A 263 -28.94 -23.16 30.22
CA THR A 263 -29.65 -23.29 31.49
C THR A 263 -30.82 -22.33 31.55
N VAL A 264 -32.03 -22.83 31.73
CA VAL A 264 -33.21 -22.07 32.06
C VAL A 264 -33.28 -21.99 33.60
N PRO A 265 -33.20 -20.77 34.18
CA PRO A 265 -33.20 -20.61 35.62
C PRO A 265 -34.52 -21.08 36.24
N ALA A 266 -34.46 -21.66 37.44
CA ALA A 266 -35.63 -22.09 38.19
C ALA A 266 -36.66 -20.95 38.37
N ALA A 267 -36.17 -19.72 38.56
CA ALA A 267 -37.02 -18.53 38.71
C ALA A 267 -37.93 -18.28 37.49
N ASP A 268 -37.53 -18.71 36.30
CA ASP A 268 -38.30 -18.56 35.06
C ASP A 268 -39.30 -19.72 34.84
N LEU A 269 -39.26 -20.77 35.66
CA LEU A 269 -40.17 -21.91 35.60
C LEU A 269 -41.37 -21.78 36.54
N GLY A 270 -41.56 -20.59 37.08
CA GLY A 270 -42.64 -20.23 38.00
C GLY A 270 -42.28 -20.32 39.48
N THR A 271 -43.18 -19.79 40.34
CA THR A 271 -42.95 -19.72 41.77
C THR A 271 -42.92 -21.11 42.39
N GLY A 272 -41.79 -21.41 43.09
CA GLY A 272 -41.62 -22.68 43.79
C GLY A 272 -40.76 -23.71 43.03
N ALA A 273 -40.33 -23.44 41.82
CA ALA A 273 -39.42 -24.31 41.11
C ALA A 273 -38.11 -24.45 41.88
N SER A 274 -37.61 -25.68 42.08
CA SER A 274 -36.50 -26.01 42.98
C SER A 274 -35.18 -26.30 42.25
N ALA A 275 -35.16 -26.35 40.92
CA ALA A 275 -34.00 -26.63 40.12
C ALA A 275 -34.06 -25.94 38.76
N ASP A 276 -32.90 -25.63 38.23
CA ASP A 276 -32.75 -25.14 36.86
C ASP A 276 -33.02 -26.25 35.83
N LEU A 277 -33.53 -25.88 34.64
CA LEU A 277 -33.72 -26.83 33.57
C LEU A 277 -32.55 -26.77 32.57
N SER A 278 -31.90 -27.90 32.35
CA SER A 278 -30.85 -28.03 31.35
C SER A 278 -31.49 -28.32 29.98
N VAL A 279 -31.16 -27.51 29.01
CA VAL A 279 -31.63 -27.62 27.63
C VAL A 279 -30.41 -27.77 26.73
N THR A 280 -30.42 -28.76 25.85
CA THR A 280 -29.39 -29.03 24.89
C THR A 280 -29.83 -28.56 23.51
N ILE A 281 -28.98 -27.81 22.83
CA ILE A 281 -29.21 -27.37 21.46
C ILE A 281 -29.19 -28.59 20.54
N GLY A 282 -30.33 -28.88 19.96
CA GLY A 282 -30.52 -30.09 19.12
C GLY A 282 -30.20 -29.84 17.65
N THR A 283 -30.72 -28.75 17.11
CA THR A 283 -30.48 -28.36 15.72
C THR A 283 -30.25 -26.85 15.62
N VAL A 284 -29.24 -26.48 14.90
CA VAL A 284 -28.99 -25.12 14.47
C VAL A 284 -29.22 -25.03 12.97
N SER A 285 -29.84 -23.96 12.52
CA SER A 285 -29.87 -23.62 11.10
C SER A 285 -28.79 -22.62 10.83
N ASN A 286 -28.02 -22.85 9.81
CA ASN A 286 -27.10 -21.89 9.23
C ASN A 286 -27.79 -21.34 7.98
N ASP A 287 -27.77 -20.02 7.79
CA ASP A 287 -28.28 -19.41 6.57
C ASP A 287 -27.28 -19.66 5.43
N ASN A 288 -27.44 -20.83 4.80
CA ASN A 288 -26.64 -21.23 3.66
C ASN A 288 -26.89 -20.30 2.47
N ILE A 289 -25.87 -19.55 2.06
CA ILE A 289 -25.98 -18.62 0.94
C ILE A 289 -25.42 -19.27 -0.32
N ALA A 290 -26.24 -19.30 -1.38
CA ALA A 290 -25.80 -19.81 -2.68
C ALA A 290 -24.74 -18.91 -3.29
N ILE A 291 -23.70 -19.49 -3.86
CA ILE A 291 -22.65 -18.81 -4.60
C ILE A 291 -23.06 -18.79 -6.07
N SER A 292 -23.35 -17.63 -6.60
CA SER A 292 -23.81 -17.46 -7.99
C SER A 292 -22.64 -17.44 -8.99
N SER A 293 -21.50 -16.89 -8.60
CA SER A 293 -20.28 -16.91 -9.42
C SER A 293 -19.02 -16.85 -8.56
N VAL A 294 -17.92 -17.30 -9.13
CA VAL A 294 -16.59 -17.25 -8.50
C VAL A 294 -15.59 -16.70 -9.50
N LYS A 295 -14.78 -15.74 -9.06
CA LYS A 295 -13.73 -15.13 -9.87
C LYS A 295 -12.39 -15.22 -9.12
N ASP A 296 -11.29 -15.21 -9.84
CA ASP A 296 -9.99 -15.00 -9.24
C ASP A 296 -9.87 -13.53 -8.80
N TRP A 297 -9.49 -13.30 -7.53
CA TRP A 297 -9.45 -11.96 -6.98
C TRP A 297 -8.38 -11.10 -7.67
N TYR A 298 -7.18 -11.64 -7.85
CA TYR A 298 -6.03 -10.89 -8.33
C TYR A 298 -6.18 -10.37 -9.76
N THR A 299 -6.75 -11.19 -10.63
CA THR A 299 -6.95 -10.84 -12.04
C THR A 299 -8.20 -9.98 -12.29
N ASN A 300 -9.12 -9.93 -11.33
CA ASN A 300 -10.37 -9.18 -11.46
C ASN A 300 -10.41 -7.89 -10.63
N THR A 301 -9.52 -7.72 -9.65
CA THR A 301 -9.46 -6.50 -8.85
C THR A 301 -8.77 -5.40 -9.64
N LYS A 302 -9.44 -4.25 -9.74
CA LYS A 302 -8.93 -3.05 -10.38
C LYS A 302 -8.28 -2.13 -9.36
N ILE A 303 -7.28 -1.39 -9.80
CA ILE A 303 -6.67 -0.29 -9.06
C ILE A 303 -7.66 0.87 -9.08
N THR A 304 -7.99 1.41 -7.90
CA THR A 304 -9.00 2.46 -7.72
C THR A 304 -8.75 3.68 -8.63
N GLY A 305 -9.77 4.10 -9.36
CA GLY A 305 -9.69 5.23 -10.30
C GLY A 305 -8.99 4.93 -11.61
N THR A 306 -8.69 3.64 -11.89
CA THR A 306 -8.10 3.21 -13.16
C THR A 306 -8.84 2.00 -13.73
N GLU A 307 -8.59 1.67 -14.99
CA GLU A 307 -9.04 0.40 -15.60
C GLU A 307 -8.00 -0.73 -15.47
N LEU A 308 -6.88 -0.47 -14.80
CA LEU A 308 -5.81 -1.45 -14.62
C LEU A 308 -6.19 -2.47 -13.55
N THR A 309 -5.99 -3.74 -13.86
CA THR A 309 -6.08 -4.83 -12.86
C THR A 309 -4.73 -5.06 -12.19
N LEU A 310 -4.74 -5.71 -11.02
CA LEU A 310 -3.50 -6.07 -10.33
C LEU A 310 -2.59 -6.95 -11.21
N GLY A 311 -3.18 -7.83 -11.99
CA GLY A 311 -2.47 -8.66 -12.96
C GLY A 311 -1.72 -7.88 -14.04
N ALA A 312 -2.11 -6.62 -14.32
CA ALA A 312 -1.39 -5.76 -15.24
C ALA A 312 -0.06 -5.24 -14.66
N ILE A 313 0.09 -5.24 -13.34
CA ILE A 313 1.33 -4.86 -12.66
C ILE A 313 2.36 -5.99 -12.71
N GLY A 314 1.92 -7.21 -12.45
CA GLY A 314 2.78 -8.40 -12.48
C GLY A 314 1.99 -9.66 -12.14
N PRO A 315 2.61 -10.83 -12.20
CA PRO A 315 2.01 -12.06 -11.67
C PRO A 315 1.75 -11.94 -10.17
N ARG A 316 0.79 -12.70 -9.63
CA ARG A 316 0.49 -12.67 -8.20
C ARG A 316 1.76 -12.87 -7.37
N PRO A 317 2.08 -11.97 -6.40
CA PRO A 317 3.21 -12.13 -5.50
C PRO A 317 3.11 -13.43 -4.70
N GLY A 318 4.23 -14.06 -4.46
CA GLY A 318 4.30 -15.36 -3.81
C GLY A 318 5.27 -15.39 -2.64
N THR A 319 6.18 -16.34 -2.70
CA THR A 319 7.20 -16.56 -1.66
C THR A 319 8.57 -16.55 -2.31
N SER A 320 9.45 -15.71 -1.83
CA SER A 320 10.83 -15.67 -2.30
C SER A 320 11.59 -16.96 -1.94
N VAL A 321 12.65 -17.26 -2.68
CA VAL A 321 13.54 -18.38 -2.37
C VAL A 321 14.16 -18.20 -0.98
N TYR A 322 14.43 -16.95 -0.60
CA TYR A 322 14.99 -16.62 0.71
C TYR A 322 14.03 -16.99 1.85
N ALA A 323 12.77 -16.58 1.78
CA ALA A 323 11.76 -16.90 2.77
C ALA A 323 11.43 -18.40 2.79
N SER A 324 11.26 -19.01 1.61
CA SER A 324 10.96 -20.43 1.47
C SER A 324 12.03 -21.32 2.11
N SER A 325 13.30 -20.96 1.98
CA SER A 325 14.41 -21.71 2.61
C SER A 325 14.39 -21.68 4.14
N ARG A 326 13.62 -20.76 4.72
CA ARG A 326 13.44 -20.58 6.19
C ARG A 326 12.07 -21.08 6.65
N GLY A 327 11.27 -21.62 5.74
CA GLY A 327 9.92 -22.09 6.03
C GLY A 327 8.90 -20.96 6.23
N ILE A 328 9.20 -19.76 5.78
CA ILE A 328 8.33 -18.59 5.80
C ILE A 328 7.66 -18.44 4.44
N SER A 329 6.43 -17.95 4.38
CA SER A 329 5.66 -17.86 3.13
C SER A 329 5.07 -16.47 2.91
N TYR A 330 4.87 -16.12 1.63
CA TYR A 330 4.15 -14.92 1.17
C TYR A 330 4.82 -13.59 1.50
N ASP A 331 6.14 -13.55 1.45
CA ASP A 331 6.93 -12.34 1.69
C ASP A 331 7.00 -11.39 0.50
N GLU A 332 6.62 -11.83 -0.70
CA GLU A 332 6.74 -10.99 -1.90
C GLU A 332 5.63 -9.96 -2.03
N ILE A 333 6.00 -8.78 -2.55
CA ILE A 333 5.12 -7.70 -3.00
C ILE A 333 5.61 -7.10 -4.31
N HIS A 334 4.75 -6.34 -4.98
CA HIS A 334 5.10 -5.50 -6.12
C HIS A 334 4.78 -4.05 -5.79
N ILE A 335 5.61 -3.13 -6.25
CA ILE A 335 5.35 -1.69 -6.18
C ILE A 335 5.18 -1.18 -7.61
N ALA A 336 4.12 -0.43 -7.85
CA ALA A 336 3.89 0.26 -9.10
C ALA A 336 3.67 1.75 -8.85
N VAL A 337 4.21 2.57 -9.73
CA VAL A 337 3.95 4.02 -9.77
C VAL A 337 3.12 4.32 -10.99
N ILE A 338 1.99 4.97 -10.79
CA ILE A 338 0.98 5.26 -11.81
C ILE A 338 0.78 6.76 -11.89
N ASP A 339 0.80 7.31 -13.10
CA ASP A 339 0.40 8.67 -13.40
C ASP A 339 -1.11 8.74 -13.55
N THR A 340 -1.81 9.27 -12.55
CA THR A 340 -3.28 9.25 -12.54
C THR A 340 -3.92 10.29 -13.42
N THR A 341 -3.29 11.46 -13.58
CA THR A 341 -3.83 12.59 -14.36
C THR A 341 -3.17 12.75 -15.71
N GLY A 342 -1.98 12.19 -15.91
CA GLY A 342 -1.22 12.32 -17.15
C GLY A 342 -0.20 13.47 -17.14
N ASP A 343 0.06 14.09 -15.99
CA ASP A 343 0.97 15.23 -15.88
C ASP A 343 2.45 14.85 -16.12
N VAL A 344 2.77 13.58 -15.99
CA VAL A 344 4.13 13.05 -16.21
C VAL A 344 4.28 12.41 -17.57
N SER A 345 3.34 11.55 -17.94
CA SER A 345 3.42 10.72 -19.15
C SER A 345 2.65 11.32 -20.35
N GLY A 346 1.80 12.31 -20.11
CA GLY A 346 0.87 12.83 -21.09
C GLY A 346 -0.43 12.02 -21.25
N ALA A 347 -0.59 10.90 -20.53
CA ALA A 347 -1.79 10.08 -20.58
C ALA A 347 -2.14 9.56 -19.17
N ALA A 348 -3.39 9.83 -18.77
CA ALA A 348 -3.91 9.38 -17.48
C ALA A 348 -3.88 7.85 -17.33
N SER A 349 -3.71 7.38 -16.10
CA SER A 349 -3.64 5.96 -15.73
C SER A 349 -2.48 5.19 -16.40
N THR A 350 -1.39 5.88 -16.72
CA THR A 350 -0.17 5.27 -17.25
C THR A 350 0.68 4.70 -16.12
N VAL A 351 1.10 3.45 -16.25
CA VAL A 351 2.07 2.85 -15.34
C VAL A 351 3.48 3.33 -15.71
N LEU A 352 4.06 4.16 -14.84
CA LEU A 352 5.39 4.73 -15.02
C LEU A 352 6.48 3.71 -14.68
N GLU A 353 6.32 3.03 -13.54
CA GLU A 353 7.27 2.04 -13.04
C GLU A 353 6.57 0.81 -12.49
N ARG A 354 7.27 -0.33 -12.58
CA ARG A 354 6.91 -1.60 -11.96
C ARG A 354 8.16 -2.21 -11.36
N ILE A 355 8.16 -2.35 -10.04
CA ILE A 355 9.25 -3.00 -9.31
C ILE A 355 8.64 -4.24 -8.66
N THR A 356 8.98 -5.40 -9.19
CA THR A 356 8.30 -6.67 -8.86
C THR A 356 9.18 -7.60 -8.04
N TYR A 357 8.54 -8.53 -7.31
CA TYR A 357 9.20 -9.56 -6.49
C TYR A 357 10.10 -8.98 -5.39
N LEU A 358 9.62 -7.93 -4.75
CA LEU A 358 10.25 -7.32 -3.58
C LEU A 358 9.87 -8.10 -2.34
N SER A 359 10.77 -8.19 -1.34
CA SER A 359 10.47 -8.83 -0.07
C SER A 359 10.04 -7.84 1.00
N LYS A 360 9.13 -8.25 1.85
CA LYS A 360 8.71 -7.56 3.08
C LYS A 360 9.76 -7.65 4.18
N MET A 361 10.72 -8.59 4.09
CA MET A 361 11.74 -8.83 5.11
C MET A 361 13.00 -7.99 4.87
N THR A 362 13.52 -7.40 5.95
CA THR A 362 14.70 -6.51 5.90
C THR A 362 15.99 -7.20 5.52
N ASP A 363 16.12 -8.48 5.82
CA ASP A 363 17.32 -9.28 5.58
C ASP A 363 17.21 -10.21 4.36
N ALA A 364 16.11 -10.08 3.59
CA ALA A 364 15.92 -10.88 2.38
C ALA A 364 16.98 -10.57 1.32
N LYS A 365 17.53 -11.64 0.74
CA LYS A 365 18.58 -11.55 -0.27
C LYS A 365 18.33 -12.46 -1.45
N SER A 366 18.75 -12.02 -2.62
CA SER A 366 18.83 -12.86 -3.81
C SER A 366 19.91 -13.95 -3.65
N ALA A 367 19.96 -14.89 -4.59
CA ALA A 367 20.99 -15.91 -4.61
C ALA A 367 22.41 -15.32 -4.73
N GLU A 368 22.53 -14.15 -5.32
CA GLU A 368 23.79 -13.40 -5.50
C GLU A 368 24.12 -12.51 -4.28
N GLY A 369 23.25 -12.46 -3.28
CA GLY A 369 23.47 -11.70 -2.05
C GLY A 369 22.99 -10.25 -2.08
N ALA A 370 22.34 -9.80 -3.16
CA ALA A 370 21.74 -8.46 -3.24
C ALA A 370 20.50 -8.39 -2.37
N SER A 371 20.19 -7.21 -1.78
CA SER A 371 18.97 -7.00 -1.02
C SER A 371 17.73 -7.21 -1.91
N LEU A 372 16.70 -7.86 -1.33
CA LEU A 372 15.36 -7.95 -1.90
C LEU A 372 14.36 -7.11 -1.12
N TYR A 373 14.80 -6.45 -0.05
CA TYR A 373 13.95 -5.63 0.79
C TYR A 373 13.37 -4.46 -0.01
N PHE A 374 12.05 -4.30 0.06
CA PHE A 374 11.34 -3.37 -0.84
C PHE A 374 11.83 -1.93 -0.72
N LYS A 375 12.15 -1.44 0.49
CA LYS A 375 12.64 -0.07 0.67
C LYS A 375 13.99 0.16 0.00
N ASP A 376 14.91 -0.78 0.16
CA ASP A 376 16.24 -0.68 -0.45
C ASP A 376 16.15 -0.63 -1.97
N ILE A 377 15.32 -1.52 -2.53
CA ILE A 377 15.17 -1.64 -3.98
C ILE A 377 14.43 -0.45 -4.58
N VAL A 378 13.32 0.00 -3.95
CA VAL A 378 12.58 1.16 -4.43
C VAL A 378 13.46 2.41 -4.41
N ASN A 379 14.16 2.67 -3.31
CA ASN A 379 15.05 3.83 -3.20
C ASN A 379 16.22 3.79 -4.20
N LEU A 380 16.69 2.59 -4.56
CA LEU A 380 17.77 2.41 -5.53
C LEU A 380 17.30 2.52 -6.98
N GLN A 381 16.09 2.05 -7.29
CA GLN A 381 15.65 1.84 -8.68
C GLN A 381 14.61 2.85 -9.16
N SER A 382 13.75 3.34 -8.25
CA SER A 382 12.69 4.26 -8.66
C SER A 382 13.24 5.62 -9.09
N GLU A 383 12.73 6.13 -10.20
CA GLU A 383 13.00 7.48 -10.69
C GLU A 383 11.96 8.50 -10.18
N PHE A 384 10.86 8.02 -9.58
CA PHE A 384 9.71 8.86 -9.22
C PHE A 384 9.49 9.02 -7.73
N ILE A 385 9.89 8.02 -6.91
CA ILE A 385 9.56 8.00 -5.48
C ILE A 385 10.74 7.57 -4.59
N TYR A 386 10.66 8.02 -3.34
CA TYR A 386 11.37 7.43 -2.20
C TYR A 386 10.38 6.73 -1.27
N THR A 387 10.87 5.74 -0.49
CA THR A 387 10.10 5.05 0.55
C THR A 387 10.94 4.79 1.80
N SER A 388 10.48 5.26 2.95
CA SER A 388 11.18 5.05 4.23
C SER A 388 10.25 4.87 5.42
N GLY A 389 9.11 5.53 5.44
CA GLY A 389 8.14 5.42 6.51
C GLY A 389 7.48 4.05 6.62
N THR A 390 6.63 3.90 7.60
CA THR A 390 5.77 2.72 7.72
C THR A 390 4.66 2.81 6.68
N LEU A 391 4.45 1.75 5.92
CA LEU A 391 3.30 1.65 5.03
C LEU A 391 2.04 1.51 5.90
N THR A 392 1.37 2.64 6.17
CA THR A 392 0.09 2.64 6.90
C THR A 392 -0.97 1.94 6.05
N GLY A 393 -1.70 0.99 6.64
CA GLY A 393 -2.68 0.16 5.92
C GLY A 393 -2.15 -1.18 5.40
N LEU A 394 -0.84 -1.40 5.40
CA LEU A 394 -0.23 -2.72 5.22
C LEU A 394 0.00 -3.42 6.58
N VAL A 395 -0.70 -2.97 7.62
CA VAL A 395 -0.71 -3.68 8.91
C VAL A 395 -1.53 -4.93 8.71
N GLU A 396 -0.86 -6.03 8.76
CA GLU A 396 -1.45 -7.36 8.73
C GLU A 396 -2.52 -7.49 9.81
N PRO A 397 -3.72 -7.98 9.50
CA PRO A 397 -4.62 -8.42 10.54
C PRO A 397 -3.90 -9.50 11.33
N THR A 398 -3.81 -9.33 12.64
CA THR A 398 -3.19 -10.27 13.58
C THR A 398 -3.71 -11.70 13.31
N ALA A 399 -2.86 -12.55 12.76
CA ALA A 399 -3.11 -13.97 12.81
C ALA A 399 -3.02 -14.43 14.27
N ALA A 400 -3.74 -15.48 14.58
CA ALA A 400 -3.47 -16.19 15.83
C ALA A 400 -2.03 -16.72 15.78
N GLY A 401 -1.09 -16.01 16.41
CA GLY A 401 0.33 -16.37 16.39
C GLY A 401 1.29 -15.19 16.36
N GLY A 402 0.83 -13.97 16.11
CA GLY A 402 1.68 -12.79 16.10
C GLY A 402 1.54 -11.98 14.82
N ALA A 403 1.61 -10.68 14.93
CA ALA A 403 1.59 -9.77 13.79
C ALA A 403 2.97 -9.75 13.13
N GLU A 404 3.08 -10.34 11.97
CA GLU A 404 4.27 -10.25 11.14
C GLU A 404 4.25 -8.91 10.41
N ALA A 405 4.84 -7.92 11.05
CA ALA A 405 4.92 -6.59 10.46
C ALA A 405 5.90 -6.56 9.29
N PHE A 406 5.56 -5.83 8.25
CA PHE A 406 6.51 -5.43 7.22
C PHE A 406 7.78 -4.86 7.85
N GLY A 407 8.94 -5.23 7.33
CA GLY A 407 10.20 -4.69 7.79
C GLY A 407 10.81 -5.39 9.00
N GLN A 408 10.41 -6.63 9.28
CA GLN A 408 11.11 -7.49 10.22
C GLN A 408 12.17 -8.36 9.52
N ALA A 409 13.19 -8.76 10.28
CA ALA A 409 14.19 -9.70 9.80
C ALA A 409 13.67 -11.14 9.91
N SER A 410 14.19 -12.06 9.09
CA SER A 410 13.80 -13.49 9.11
C SER A 410 13.90 -14.16 10.48
N THR A 411 14.76 -13.64 11.36
CA THR A 411 14.93 -14.14 12.74
C THR A 411 13.74 -13.87 13.66
N ALA A 412 12.83 -12.97 13.26
CA ALA A 412 11.59 -12.71 14.00
C ALA A 412 10.50 -13.77 13.76
N PHE A 413 10.71 -14.66 12.79
CA PHE A 413 9.74 -15.64 12.33
C PHE A 413 10.14 -17.07 12.75
N THR A 414 9.15 -17.96 12.80
CA THR A 414 9.33 -19.40 12.99
C THR A 414 8.94 -20.16 11.73
N THR A 415 9.44 -21.39 11.61
CA THR A 415 9.08 -22.26 10.47
C THR A 415 7.57 -22.51 10.44
N GLY A 416 6.93 -22.20 9.33
CA GLY A 416 5.48 -22.30 9.14
C GLY A 416 4.75 -20.96 9.19
N ASP A 417 5.42 -19.88 9.60
CA ASP A 417 4.84 -18.56 9.61
C ASP A 417 4.56 -18.06 8.18
N LYS A 418 3.53 -17.26 8.05
CA LYS A 418 3.09 -16.68 6.78
C LYS A 418 2.95 -15.20 6.96
N PHE A 419 3.46 -14.44 5.98
CA PHE A 419 3.01 -13.07 5.85
C PHE A 419 1.54 -13.11 5.49
N LEU A 420 0.71 -12.56 6.35
CA LEU A 420 -0.70 -12.43 6.06
C LEU A 420 -0.92 -11.35 5.01
N LEU A 421 -2.01 -11.50 4.33
CA LEU A 421 -2.29 -10.81 3.11
C LEU A 421 -2.87 -9.44 3.46
N ALA A 422 -2.06 -8.42 3.29
CA ALA A 422 -2.48 -7.04 3.47
C ALA A 422 -3.54 -6.67 2.43
N ALA A 423 -4.40 -5.73 2.79
CA ALA A 423 -5.25 -5.05 1.84
C ALA A 423 -4.40 -4.39 0.74
N LEU A 424 -4.96 -4.26 -0.45
CA LEU A 424 -4.35 -3.45 -1.50
C LEU A 424 -4.05 -2.06 -0.94
N ASN A 425 -2.78 -1.68 -0.91
CA ASN A 425 -2.37 -0.35 -0.46
C ASN A 425 -2.21 0.55 -1.67
N GLU A 426 -3.05 1.57 -1.73
CA GLU A 426 -3.04 2.59 -2.76
C GLU A 426 -2.83 3.95 -2.10
N SER A 427 -1.71 4.59 -2.38
CA SER A 427 -1.37 5.92 -1.89
C SER A 427 -1.31 6.89 -3.07
N THR A 428 -2.29 7.78 -3.19
CA THR A 428 -2.20 8.92 -4.11
C THR A 428 -1.40 10.00 -3.41
N LEU A 429 -0.30 10.43 -4.02
CA LEU A 429 0.53 11.46 -3.45
C LEU A 429 -0.16 12.82 -3.58
N SER A 430 0.08 13.71 -2.62
CA SER A 430 -0.51 15.05 -2.57
C SER A 430 0.39 16.00 -1.80
N GLY A 431 0.05 17.30 -1.79
CA GLY A 431 0.83 18.31 -1.06
C GLY A 431 2.07 18.82 -1.80
N GLY A 432 2.33 18.34 -3.01
CA GLY A 432 3.37 18.90 -3.87
C GLY A 432 3.04 20.33 -4.29
N VAL A 433 4.04 21.22 -4.20
CA VAL A 433 3.89 22.64 -4.49
C VAL A 433 5.00 23.11 -5.43
N ASP A 434 4.63 23.85 -6.47
CA ASP A 434 5.55 24.55 -7.34
C ASP A 434 5.80 25.96 -6.81
N ASP A 435 7.02 26.43 -6.97
CA ASP A 435 7.36 27.83 -6.86
C ASP A 435 8.36 28.20 -7.96
N TYR A 436 8.00 29.11 -8.80
CA TYR A 436 8.86 29.60 -9.87
C TYR A 436 9.48 30.97 -9.53
N SER A 437 9.17 31.51 -8.34
CA SER A 437 9.72 32.76 -7.84
C SER A 437 10.87 32.48 -6.88
N TYR A 438 12.09 32.59 -7.37
CA TYR A 438 13.28 32.48 -6.52
C TYR A 438 13.83 33.86 -6.13
N THR A 439 14.38 33.92 -4.92
CA THR A 439 15.00 35.13 -4.38
C THR A 439 16.44 35.30 -4.90
N PRO A 440 17.00 36.52 -4.87
CA PRO A 440 18.43 36.71 -5.18
C PRO A 440 19.37 35.88 -4.29
N GLY A 441 18.96 35.59 -3.05
CA GLY A 441 19.71 34.72 -2.13
C GLY A 441 19.80 33.28 -2.63
N GLU A 442 18.68 32.72 -3.07
CA GLU A 442 18.60 31.35 -3.59
C GLU A 442 19.40 31.18 -4.88
N VAL A 443 19.22 32.10 -5.83
CA VAL A 443 20.01 32.09 -7.07
C VAL A 443 21.50 32.28 -6.84
N ASN A 444 21.86 33.14 -5.89
CA ASN A 444 23.25 33.34 -5.54
C ASN A 444 23.88 32.08 -4.94
N ALA A 445 23.16 31.41 -4.04
CA ALA A 445 23.60 30.14 -3.48
C ALA A 445 23.75 29.05 -4.56
N ALA A 446 22.81 28.98 -5.51
CA ALA A 446 22.88 28.05 -6.63
C ALA A 446 24.06 28.36 -7.56
N MET A 447 24.34 29.64 -7.84
CA MET A 447 25.47 30.06 -8.66
C MET A 447 26.83 29.82 -7.98
N ASP A 448 26.90 29.82 -6.64
CA ASP A 448 28.14 29.51 -5.91
C ASP A 448 28.60 28.04 -6.14
N LEU A 449 27.70 27.14 -6.46
CA LEU A 449 28.05 25.76 -6.80
C LEU A 449 28.89 25.66 -8.08
N PHE A 450 28.80 26.65 -8.96
CA PHE A 450 29.62 26.71 -10.17
C PHE A 450 30.98 27.38 -9.96
N ALA A 451 31.27 27.90 -8.78
CA ALA A 451 32.55 28.57 -8.49
C ALA A 451 33.70 27.57 -8.37
N ASP A 452 33.40 26.28 -8.08
CA ASP A 452 34.39 25.23 -8.00
C ASP A 452 34.71 24.70 -9.41
N THR A 453 35.94 24.99 -9.87
CA THR A 453 36.42 24.57 -11.19
C THR A 453 36.81 23.10 -11.26
N GLU A 454 37.06 22.46 -10.12
CA GLU A 454 37.35 21.03 -10.06
C GLU A 454 36.08 20.18 -10.16
N ALA A 455 34.97 20.68 -9.60
CA ALA A 455 33.71 19.98 -9.60
C ALA A 455 32.92 20.13 -10.92
N THR A 456 33.07 21.27 -11.62
CA THR A 456 32.25 21.59 -12.78
C THR A 456 33.06 22.31 -13.85
N GLU A 457 33.21 21.72 -15.04
CA GLU A 457 33.77 22.41 -16.22
C GLU A 457 32.67 23.27 -16.87
N THR A 458 32.85 24.58 -16.94
CA THR A 458 31.92 25.50 -17.60
C THR A 458 32.66 26.56 -18.39
N ASN A 459 32.25 26.78 -19.62
CA ASN A 459 32.82 27.82 -20.51
C ASN A 459 31.96 29.10 -20.50
N PHE A 460 30.68 28.96 -20.16
CA PHE A 460 29.72 30.06 -20.13
C PHE A 460 28.86 29.98 -18.88
N ILE A 461 28.43 31.16 -18.41
CA ILE A 461 27.39 31.29 -17.39
C ILE A 461 26.20 31.97 -18.06
N LEU A 462 25.07 31.24 -18.12
CA LEU A 462 23.82 31.76 -18.65
C LEU A 462 23.08 32.45 -17.51
N MET A 463 22.69 33.71 -17.74
CA MET A 463 21.93 34.45 -16.74
C MET A 463 20.51 33.95 -16.62
N GLY A 464 19.92 33.46 -17.74
CA GLY A 464 18.50 33.11 -17.81
C GLY A 464 17.62 34.36 -17.86
N GLY A 465 16.33 34.16 -17.51
CA GLY A 465 15.32 35.22 -17.48
C GLY A 465 15.55 36.29 -16.43
N SER A 466 14.78 37.36 -16.54
CA SER A 466 14.76 38.44 -15.55
C SER A 466 14.10 37.99 -14.26
N MET A 467 14.44 38.64 -13.15
CA MET A 467 13.74 38.49 -11.87
C MET A 467 12.65 39.55 -11.72
N GLY A 468 11.75 39.38 -10.75
CA GLY A 468 10.56 40.21 -10.58
C GLY A 468 10.83 41.71 -10.37
N SER A 469 12.10 42.12 -10.08
CA SER A 469 12.51 43.53 -9.98
C SER A 469 13.82 43.79 -10.72
N GLU A 470 14.06 45.03 -11.09
CA GLU A 470 15.33 45.48 -11.69
C GLU A 470 16.51 45.27 -10.73
N SER A 471 16.35 45.55 -9.43
CA SER A 471 17.38 45.35 -8.42
C SER A 471 17.78 43.89 -8.28
N ASP A 472 16.81 42.96 -8.33
CA ASP A 472 17.07 41.54 -8.18
C ASP A 472 17.70 40.96 -9.45
N THR A 473 17.25 41.39 -10.63
CA THR A 473 17.86 41.08 -11.91
C THR A 473 19.32 41.53 -11.97
N LEU A 474 19.59 42.74 -11.47
CA LEU A 474 20.97 43.27 -11.38
C LEU A 474 21.83 42.46 -10.41
N ALA A 475 21.28 42.05 -9.27
CA ALA A 475 21.97 41.19 -8.30
C ALA A 475 22.34 39.85 -8.91
N LYS A 476 21.43 39.18 -9.65
CA LYS A 476 21.66 37.95 -10.41
C LYS A 476 22.79 38.13 -11.44
N ALA A 477 22.72 39.23 -12.23
CA ALA A 477 23.74 39.49 -13.24
C ALA A 477 25.12 39.74 -12.60
N GLN A 478 25.19 40.54 -11.51
CA GLN A 478 26.44 40.75 -10.78
C GLN A 478 27.02 39.47 -10.22
N LYS A 479 26.19 38.55 -9.75
CA LYS A 479 26.62 37.21 -9.29
C LYS A 479 27.21 36.38 -10.41
N CYS A 480 26.58 36.33 -11.57
CA CYS A 480 27.12 35.63 -12.76
C CYS A 480 28.52 36.16 -13.12
N VAL A 481 28.69 37.48 -13.14
CA VAL A 481 30.01 38.13 -13.40
C VAL A 481 31.02 37.78 -12.31
N ALA A 482 30.60 37.78 -11.03
CA ALA A 482 31.50 37.44 -9.92
C ALA A 482 31.98 35.98 -9.99
N VAL A 483 31.09 35.04 -10.29
CA VAL A 483 31.48 33.62 -10.47
C VAL A 483 32.41 33.45 -11.69
N ALA A 484 32.10 34.05 -12.81
CA ALA A 484 32.97 34.02 -14.00
C ALA A 484 34.35 34.63 -13.71
N ALA A 485 34.42 35.74 -12.97
CA ALA A 485 35.70 36.37 -12.58
C ALA A 485 36.50 35.51 -11.61
N LEU A 486 35.84 34.70 -10.76
CA LEU A 486 36.51 33.82 -9.81
C LEU A 486 37.11 32.58 -10.52
N ARG A 487 36.42 32.04 -11.50
CA ARG A 487 36.83 30.82 -12.22
C ARG A 487 38.09 31.04 -13.04
N LYS A 488 38.22 32.08 -13.82
CA LYS A 488 39.39 32.39 -14.67
C LYS A 488 39.76 31.35 -15.74
N ASP A 489 38.89 30.40 -16.00
CA ASP A 489 39.03 29.32 -17.01
C ASP A 489 38.25 29.65 -18.29
#